data_2afd0a33cedde1ee9ef214695068bf8e
#
_entry.id   2afd0a33cedde1ee9ef214695068bf8e
#
_cell.length_a   1.000
_cell.length_b   1.000
_cell.length_c   1.000
_cell.angle_alpha   90.00
_cell.angle_beta   90.00
_cell.angle_gamma   90.00
#
_symmetry.space_group_name_H-M   'P 1'
#
loop_
_entity.id
_entity.type
_entity.pdbx_description
1 polymer ?
#
loop_
_entity_poly.entity_id
_entity_poly.type
_entity_poly.pdbx_seq_one_letter_code
_entity_poly.pdbx_strand_id
1 'polypeptide(L)'
;MEKAFDRRSILGICVGSAAGAALLTSTAPVYAAPVAFKADLKGSSEVPANTTTGTGSVTASYDPSTKTLTWSGTYSGTTGPVTAAHFHGPAEPGKNAGVAVWISTKGEPFSSPFSGKATLTDAQAADLMAGQWYANLHTAANPGGELRGQLTKS
;
A
#
# COMPACT_ATOMS: atom_id res chain seq x y z
N MET A 1 -30.77 -18.43 -96.14
CA MET A 1 -29.79 -17.39 -95.77
C MET A 1 -30.09 -16.96 -94.38
N GLU A 2 -29.43 -17.56 -93.40
CA GLU A 2 -29.65 -17.23 -92.02
C GLU A 2 -28.30 -17.30 -91.29
N LYS A 3 -27.85 -16.20 -90.75
CA LYS A 3 -26.58 -16.12 -90.07
C LYS A 3 -26.80 -16.34 -88.56
N ALA A 4 -26.21 -17.40 -88.07
CA ALA A 4 -26.17 -17.71 -86.65
C ALA A 4 -25.41 -16.65 -85.91
N PHE A 5 -25.95 -16.20 -84.78
CA PHE A 5 -25.34 -15.23 -83.81
C PHE A 5 -24.75 -16.01 -82.66
N ASP A 6 -23.41 -15.95 -82.60
CA ASP A 6 -22.64 -16.60 -81.51
C ASP A 6 -22.68 -15.73 -80.27
N ARG A 7 -23.18 -16.26 -79.16
CA ARG A 7 -23.15 -15.64 -77.81
C ARG A 7 -22.01 -16.21 -77.01
N ARG A 8 -20.93 -15.50 -76.98
CA ARG A 8 -19.87 -15.79 -76.03
C ARG A 8 -20.19 -15.14 -74.67
N SER A 9 -20.43 -15.96 -73.67
CA SER A 9 -20.65 -15.62 -72.28
C SER A 9 -19.28 -15.17 -71.67
N ILE A 10 -19.22 -13.92 -71.25
CA ILE A 10 -18.10 -13.42 -70.45
C ILE A 10 -18.41 -13.68 -68.98
N LEU A 11 -17.67 -14.63 -68.41
CA LEU A 11 -17.70 -14.92 -66.99
C LEU A 11 -16.94 -13.84 -66.24
N GLY A 12 -17.67 -12.92 -65.61
CA GLY A 12 -17.07 -11.88 -64.73
C GLY A 12 -16.69 -12.50 -63.37
N ILE A 13 -15.42 -12.53 -63.07
CA ILE A 13 -14.89 -12.91 -61.77
C ILE A 13 -15.01 -11.68 -60.86
N CYS A 14 -15.97 -11.72 -59.91
CA CYS A 14 -16.03 -10.77 -58.80
C CYS A 14 -14.96 -11.14 -57.74
N VAL A 15 -13.89 -10.41 -57.70
CA VAL A 15 -12.90 -10.47 -56.61
C VAL A 15 -13.50 -9.69 -55.43
N GLY A 16 -14.03 -10.39 -54.45
CA GLY A 16 -14.49 -9.82 -53.19
C GLY A 16 -13.30 -9.53 -52.29
N SER A 17 -12.99 -8.25 -52.14
CA SER A 17 -12.01 -7.80 -51.11
C SER A 17 -12.66 -7.90 -49.73
N ALA A 18 -12.29 -8.91 -48.93
CA ALA A 18 -12.63 -8.97 -47.52
C ALA A 18 -11.72 -8.01 -46.74
N ALA A 19 -12.24 -6.83 -46.42
CA ALA A 19 -11.58 -5.94 -45.47
C ALA A 19 -11.70 -6.51 -44.05
N GLY A 20 -10.66 -7.17 -43.59
CA GLY A 20 -10.56 -7.63 -42.21
C GLY A 20 -10.40 -6.42 -41.26
N ALA A 21 -11.46 -6.10 -40.52
CA ALA A 21 -11.36 -5.13 -39.42
C ALA A 21 -10.59 -5.76 -38.25
N ALA A 22 -9.32 -5.37 -38.06
CA ALA A 22 -8.56 -5.73 -36.88
C ALA A 22 -9.13 -4.97 -35.68
N LEU A 23 -9.81 -5.67 -34.79
CA LEU A 23 -10.22 -5.13 -33.49
C LEU A 23 -8.96 -4.95 -32.63
N LEU A 24 -8.46 -3.72 -32.52
CA LEU A 24 -7.44 -3.34 -31.56
C LEU A 24 -8.08 -3.35 -30.17
N THR A 25 -7.93 -4.44 -29.44
CA THR A 25 -8.29 -4.48 -28.02
C THR A 25 -7.29 -3.65 -27.23
N SER A 26 -7.67 -2.43 -26.89
CA SER A 26 -6.92 -1.58 -25.94
C SER A 26 -7.05 -2.19 -24.54
N THR A 27 -6.00 -2.85 -24.06
CA THR A 27 -5.90 -3.25 -22.65
C THR A 27 -5.49 -2.04 -21.85
N ALA A 28 -6.46 -1.40 -21.19
CA ALA A 28 -6.14 -0.37 -20.19
C ALA A 28 -5.29 -1.00 -19.06
N PRO A 29 -4.28 -0.30 -18.53
CA PRO A 29 -3.50 -0.81 -17.40
C PRO A 29 -4.44 -1.01 -16.21
N VAL A 30 -4.49 -2.23 -15.69
CA VAL A 30 -5.19 -2.53 -14.42
C VAL A 30 -4.27 -2.07 -13.30
N TYR A 31 -4.56 -0.91 -12.74
CA TYR A 31 -3.91 -0.46 -11.51
C TYR A 31 -4.48 -1.26 -10.33
N ALA A 32 -3.58 -1.86 -9.53
CA ALA A 32 -4.02 -2.52 -8.30
C ALA A 32 -4.59 -1.46 -7.34
N ALA A 33 -5.72 -1.77 -6.72
CA ALA A 33 -6.35 -0.87 -5.74
C ALA A 33 -5.45 -0.68 -4.50
N PRO A 34 -5.50 0.48 -3.85
CA PRO A 34 -4.81 0.69 -2.58
C PRO A 34 -5.24 -0.33 -1.53
N VAL A 35 -4.28 -0.75 -0.70
CA VAL A 35 -4.50 -1.72 0.38
C VAL A 35 -4.52 -0.98 1.71
N ALA A 36 -5.60 -1.15 2.46
CA ALA A 36 -5.77 -0.52 3.77
C ALA A 36 -5.19 -1.39 4.90
N PHE A 37 -4.65 -0.72 5.91
CA PHE A 37 -4.06 -1.31 7.12
C PHE A 37 -4.54 -0.56 8.36
N LYS A 38 -4.53 -1.26 9.51
CA LYS A 38 -4.79 -0.68 10.82
C LYS A 38 -3.88 -1.28 11.88
N ALA A 39 -3.66 -0.53 12.95
CA ALA A 39 -2.98 -0.99 14.16
C ALA A 39 -3.59 -0.31 15.38
N ASP A 40 -3.88 -1.10 16.43
CA ASP A 40 -4.21 -0.60 17.76
C ASP A 40 -2.93 -0.59 18.59
N LEU A 41 -2.57 0.57 19.14
CA LEU A 41 -1.32 0.79 19.86
C LEU A 41 -1.53 0.64 21.37
N LYS A 42 -0.74 -0.23 22.01
CA LYS A 42 -0.82 -0.53 23.44
C LYS A 42 0.57 -0.81 24.01
N GLY A 43 0.75 -0.51 25.29
CA GLY A 43 1.98 -0.86 26.01
C GLY A 43 2.16 -2.38 26.19
N SER A 44 1.06 -3.12 26.32
CA SER A 44 1.08 -4.59 26.39
C SER A 44 1.54 -5.29 25.11
N SER A 45 1.57 -4.57 23.98
CA SER A 45 2.07 -5.09 22.70
C SER A 45 3.57 -4.84 22.50
N GLU A 46 4.22 -4.08 23.41
CA GLU A 46 5.65 -3.84 23.36
C GLU A 46 6.48 -5.10 23.65
N VAL A 47 7.74 -5.08 23.29
CA VAL A 47 8.69 -6.17 23.55
C VAL A 47 9.99 -5.59 24.14
N PRO A 48 10.17 -5.72 25.47
CA PRO A 48 9.24 -6.29 26.46
C PRO A 48 7.99 -5.43 26.66
N ALA A 49 6.88 -6.04 27.07
CA ALA A 49 5.65 -5.35 27.39
C ALA A 49 5.86 -4.36 28.57
N ASN A 50 5.15 -3.23 28.53
CA ASN A 50 5.10 -2.27 29.63
C ASN A 50 3.67 -2.09 30.16
N THR A 51 3.53 -1.35 31.25
CA THR A 51 2.27 -1.18 31.99
C THR A 51 1.61 0.18 31.76
N THR A 52 2.01 0.91 30.71
CA THR A 52 1.35 2.20 30.39
C THR A 52 -0.14 1.99 30.14
N THR A 53 -0.93 2.95 30.57
CA THR A 53 -2.37 3.03 30.25
C THR A 53 -2.64 3.80 28.96
N GLY A 54 -1.59 4.33 28.34
CA GLY A 54 -1.69 5.00 27.05
C GLY A 54 -2.22 4.07 25.96
N THR A 55 -2.90 4.66 25.00
CA THR A 55 -3.46 3.97 23.84
C THR A 55 -3.29 4.81 22.59
N GLY A 56 -3.38 4.17 21.44
CA GLY A 56 -3.38 4.86 20.16
C GLY A 56 -3.94 4.00 19.04
N SER A 57 -4.06 4.59 17.88
CA SER A 57 -4.43 3.89 16.65
C SER A 57 -3.72 4.49 15.45
N VAL A 58 -3.44 3.64 14.48
CA VAL A 58 -2.93 4.03 13.17
C VAL A 58 -3.78 3.39 12.09
N THR A 59 -4.18 4.17 11.11
CA THR A 59 -4.69 3.68 9.83
C THR A 59 -3.69 4.03 8.75
N ALA A 60 -3.51 3.15 7.77
CA ALA A 60 -2.62 3.41 6.66
C ALA A 60 -3.21 2.86 5.36
N SER A 61 -2.78 3.41 4.24
CA SER A 61 -3.16 2.97 2.90
C SER A 61 -1.92 2.92 2.02
N TYR A 62 -1.65 1.76 1.43
CA TYR A 62 -0.56 1.55 0.49
C TYR A 62 -1.09 1.49 -0.94
N ASP A 63 -0.64 2.39 -1.79
CA ASP A 63 -0.93 2.39 -3.22
C ASP A 63 0.24 1.70 -3.97
N PRO A 64 0.05 0.49 -4.51
CA PRO A 64 1.10 -0.22 -5.21
C PRO A 64 1.50 0.41 -6.55
N SER A 65 0.63 1.22 -7.15
CA SER A 65 0.93 1.88 -8.44
C SER A 65 1.97 3.00 -8.28
N THR A 66 1.94 3.69 -7.15
CA THR A 66 2.87 4.79 -6.80
C THR A 66 3.89 4.40 -5.75
N LYS A 67 3.77 3.19 -5.17
CA LYS A 67 4.55 2.69 -4.03
C LYS A 67 4.45 3.60 -2.80
N THR A 68 3.34 4.33 -2.67
CA THR A 68 3.15 5.32 -1.62
C THR A 68 2.35 4.74 -0.47
N LEU A 69 2.93 4.78 0.73
CA LEU A 69 2.22 4.56 1.99
C LEU A 69 1.79 5.91 2.55
N THR A 70 0.50 6.07 2.83
CA THR A 70 -0.06 7.21 3.58
C THR A 70 -0.59 6.70 4.92
N TRP A 71 -0.50 7.51 5.97
CA TRP A 71 -1.03 7.14 7.27
C TRP A 71 -1.64 8.32 8.00
N SER A 72 -2.50 7.99 8.95
CA SER A 72 -3.00 8.89 9.99
C SER A 72 -3.16 8.11 11.29
N GLY A 73 -3.09 8.80 12.42
CA GLY A 73 -3.23 8.16 13.71
C GLY A 73 -3.49 9.16 14.83
N THR A 74 -3.82 8.57 15.98
CA THR A 74 -4.02 9.29 17.23
C THR A 74 -3.39 8.51 18.36
N TYR A 75 -3.03 9.21 19.44
CA TYR A 75 -2.65 8.60 20.71
C TYR A 75 -3.06 9.50 21.89
N SER A 76 -3.15 8.90 23.05
CA SER A 76 -3.46 9.60 24.30
C SER A 76 -2.93 8.82 25.51
N GLY A 77 -2.81 9.50 26.65
CA GLY A 77 -2.46 8.88 27.94
C GLY A 77 -1.03 8.32 28.01
N THR A 78 -0.11 8.81 27.16
CA THR A 78 1.32 8.49 27.25
C THR A 78 1.93 9.08 28.51
N THR A 79 3.02 8.48 29.02
CA THR A 79 3.71 8.89 30.26
C THR A 79 4.43 10.22 30.15
N GLY A 80 4.47 10.82 28.95
CA GLY A 80 5.07 12.10 28.65
C GLY A 80 4.96 12.42 27.16
N PRO A 81 5.56 13.52 26.71
CA PRO A 81 5.61 13.83 25.28
C PRO A 81 6.24 12.70 24.47
N VAL A 82 5.64 12.38 23.33
CA VAL A 82 6.21 11.42 22.39
C VAL A 82 7.45 12.04 21.75
N THR A 83 8.59 11.37 21.90
CA THR A 83 9.89 11.82 21.42
C THR A 83 10.24 11.30 20.03
N ALA A 84 9.66 10.16 19.65
CA ALA A 84 9.82 9.56 18.34
C ALA A 84 8.66 8.61 18.02
N ALA A 85 8.38 8.44 16.74
CA ALA A 85 7.41 7.48 16.22
C ALA A 85 7.89 6.90 14.89
N HIS A 86 7.76 5.57 14.76
CA HIS A 86 8.27 4.83 13.60
C HIS A 86 7.33 3.71 13.17
N PHE A 87 7.44 3.31 11.90
CA PHE A 87 7.13 1.96 11.49
C PHE A 87 8.41 1.14 11.52
N HIS A 88 8.32 -0.08 12.01
CA HIS A 88 9.39 -1.06 12.09
C HIS A 88 9.04 -2.30 11.28
N GLY A 89 10.05 -2.98 10.76
CA GLY A 89 9.89 -4.24 10.01
C GLY A 89 11.16 -4.65 9.28
N PRO A 90 11.23 -5.93 8.80
CA PRO A 90 10.22 -6.97 8.99
C PRO A 90 10.30 -7.63 10.36
N ALA A 91 9.14 -7.86 10.98
CA ALA A 91 9.01 -8.66 12.20
C ALA A 91 7.60 -9.23 12.36
N GLU A 92 7.55 -10.48 12.80
CA GLU A 92 6.33 -11.11 13.29
C GLU A 92 5.85 -10.45 14.60
N PRO A 93 4.57 -10.56 14.98
CA PRO A 93 4.08 -10.11 16.27
C PRO A 93 4.93 -10.65 17.43
N GLY A 94 5.29 -9.78 18.38
CA GLY A 94 6.14 -10.15 19.51
C GLY A 94 7.64 -10.22 19.22
N LYS A 95 8.08 -9.77 18.04
CA LYS A 95 9.50 -9.64 17.68
C LYS A 95 9.85 -8.19 17.37
N ASN A 96 11.09 -7.79 17.71
CA ASN A 96 11.60 -6.46 17.40
C ASN A 96 12.30 -6.45 16.03
N ALA A 97 12.24 -5.31 15.33
CA ALA A 97 12.94 -5.04 14.08
C ALA A 97 13.52 -3.63 14.06
N GLY A 98 14.36 -3.35 13.08
CA GLY A 98 14.85 -2.01 12.78
C GLY A 98 13.77 -1.07 12.27
N VAL A 99 14.07 0.24 12.26
CA VAL A 99 13.17 1.25 11.69
C VAL A 99 13.09 1.08 10.18
N ALA A 100 11.86 0.93 9.68
CA ALA A 100 11.56 0.88 8.25
C ALA A 100 11.21 2.27 7.70
N VAL A 101 10.34 3.02 8.42
CA VAL A 101 9.91 4.37 8.03
C VAL A 101 9.70 5.23 9.29
N TRP A 102 10.20 6.47 9.26
CA TRP A 102 9.93 7.45 10.30
C TRP A 102 8.50 8.00 10.14
N ILE A 103 7.72 7.97 11.23
CA ILE A 103 6.40 8.61 11.35
C ILE A 103 6.57 10.05 11.81
N SER A 104 7.42 10.27 12.85
CA SER A 104 7.78 11.60 13.33
C SER A 104 8.98 12.16 12.57
N THR A 105 9.09 13.49 12.51
CA THR A 105 10.33 14.13 12.08
C THR A 105 11.32 14.16 13.25
N LYS A 106 12.54 13.67 13.03
CA LYS A 106 13.56 13.59 14.08
C LYS A 106 13.88 14.99 14.64
N GLY A 107 13.76 15.13 15.94
CA GLY A 107 14.07 16.38 16.65
C GLY A 107 12.93 17.40 16.65
N GLU A 108 11.81 17.13 15.99
CA GLU A 108 10.64 17.99 15.99
C GLU A 108 9.58 17.51 16.99
N PRO A 109 8.78 18.42 17.56
CA PRO A 109 7.65 18.06 18.40
C PRO A 109 6.68 17.14 17.65
N PHE A 110 6.21 16.09 18.33
CA PHE A 110 5.24 15.14 17.75
C PHE A 110 3.98 15.09 18.61
N SER A 111 2.83 15.33 18.02
CA SER A 111 1.55 15.41 18.73
C SER A 111 0.44 14.63 18.00
N SER A 112 -0.60 14.29 18.76
CA SER A 112 -1.83 13.68 18.28
C SER A 112 -2.87 14.78 17.94
N PRO A 113 -3.61 14.70 16.81
CA PRO A 113 -3.47 13.68 15.75
C PRO A 113 -2.24 13.90 14.87
N PHE A 114 -1.81 12.85 14.18
CA PHE A 114 -0.69 12.89 13.25
C PHE A 114 -1.00 12.23 11.91
N SER A 115 -0.26 12.59 10.88
CA SER A 115 -0.36 11.98 9.55
C SER A 115 0.94 12.14 8.79
N GLY A 116 1.11 11.34 7.74
CA GLY A 116 2.28 11.43 6.88
C GLY A 116 2.18 10.53 5.66
N LYS A 117 3.25 10.53 4.88
CA LYS A 117 3.42 9.65 3.72
C LYS A 117 4.88 9.33 3.47
N ALA A 118 5.14 8.18 2.86
CA ALA A 118 6.47 7.77 2.40
C ALA A 118 6.36 6.92 1.13
N THR A 119 7.37 6.99 0.27
CA THR A 119 7.52 6.04 -0.84
C THR A 119 8.30 4.84 -0.33
N LEU A 120 7.78 3.64 -0.53
CA LEU A 120 8.40 2.39 -0.09
C LEU A 120 9.29 1.79 -1.18
N THR A 121 10.35 1.11 -0.78
CA THR A 121 11.06 0.17 -1.65
C THR A 121 10.21 -1.08 -1.89
N ASP A 122 10.55 -1.87 -2.90
CA ASP A 122 9.83 -3.13 -3.18
C ASP A 122 9.92 -4.12 -2.00
N ALA A 123 11.07 -4.19 -1.33
CA ALA A 123 11.24 -5.01 -0.13
C ALA A 123 10.35 -4.53 1.02
N GLN A 124 10.32 -3.23 1.30
CA GLN A 124 9.46 -2.65 2.34
C GLN A 124 7.97 -2.89 2.06
N ALA A 125 7.56 -2.75 0.79
CA ALA A 125 6.19 -3.04 0.39
C ALA A 125 5.83 -4.52 0.56
N ALA A 126 6.75 -5.44 0.20
CA ALA A 126 6.54 -6.88 0.41
C ALA A 126 6.37 -7.23 1.89
N ASP A 127 7.23 -6.70 2.76
CA ASP A 127 7.16 -6.90 4.22
C ASP A 127 5.86 -6.34 4.81
N LEU A 128 5.45 -5.13 4.41
CA LEU A 128 4.18 -4.54 4.82
C LEU A 128 3.00 -5.41 4.38
N MET A 129 2.99 -5.83 3.11
CA MET A 129 1.94 -6.69 2.54
C MET A 129 1.89 -8.07 3.19
N ALA A 130 3.00 -8.56 3.72
CA ALA A 130 3.08 -9.79 4.51
C ALA A 130 2.62 -9.62 5.98
N GLY A 131 2.26 -8.40 6.42
CA GLY A 131 1.86 -8.12 7.80
C GLY A 131 3.02 -8.07 8.79
N GLN A 132 4.25 -7.89 8.30
CA GLN A 132 5.48 -7.91 9.11
C GLN A 132 5.91 -6.51 9.57
N TRP A 133 4.98 -5.55 9.63
CA TRP A 133 5.26 -4.21 10.12
C TRP A 133 4.48 -3.91 11.39
N TYR A 134 5.07 -3.10 12.28
CA TYR A 134 4.38 -2.53 13.42
C TYR A 134 4.67 -1.04 13.56
N ALA A 135 3.70 -0.29 14.11
CA ALA A 135 3.89 1.09 14.51
C ALA A 135 4.34 1.13 15.97
N ASN A 136 5.24 2.08 16.29
CA ASN A 136 5.82 2.21 17.64
C ASN A 136 5.99 3.70 17.97
N LEU A 137 5.57 4.10 19.18
CA LEU A 137 5.73 5.43 19.74
C LEU A 137 6.62 5.36 20.98
N HIS A 138 7.57 6.28 21.09
CA HIS A 138 8.55 6.35 22.17
C HIS A 138 8.36 7.62 23.00
N THR A 139 8.63 7.52 24.30
CA THR A 139 8.71 8.66 25.22
C THR A 139 10.03 8.65 25.97
N ALA A 140 10.33 9.71 26.69
CA ALA A 140 11.54 9.75 27.54
C ALA A 140 11.51 8.68 28.64
N ALA A 141 10.32 8.33 29.16
CA ALA A 141 10.17 7.27 30.16
C ALA A 141 10.28 5.86 29.56
N ASN A 142 9.92 5.72 28.29
CA ASN A 142 9.95 4.45 27.56
C ASN A 142 10.71 4.62 26.22
N PRO A 143 12.04 4.79 26.26
CA PRO A 143 12.84 5.07 25.07
C PRO A 143 12.92 3.87 24.11
N GLY A 144 12.69 2.65 24.60
CA GLY A 144 12.59 1.44 23.78
C GLY A 144 11.25 1.29 23.06
N GLY A 145 10.22 2.05 23.48
CA GLY A 145 8.84 2.02 22.98
C GLY A 145 7.83 2.07 24.11
N GLU A 146 6.84 2.92 23.98
CA GLU A 146 5.74 2.99 24.93
C GLU A 146 4.46 2.38 24.41
N LEU A 147 4.14 2.65 23.14
CA LEU A 147 2.94 2.12 22.49
C LEU A 147 3.33 1.42 21.19
N ARG A 148 2.83 0.22 21.00
CA ARG A 148 3.08 -0.60 19.82
C ARG A 148 1.82 -1.26 19.30
N GLY A 149 1.72 -1.42 17.98
CA GLY A 149 0.66 -2.20 17.32
C GLY A 149 1.11 -2.77 15.98
N GLN A 150 0.82 -4.05 15.75
CA GLN A 150 1.09 -4.69 14.45
C GLN A 150 0.13 -4.13 13.40
N LEU A 151 0.63 -3.79 12.21
CA LEU A 151 -0.22 -3.42 11.08
C LEU A 151 -0.86 -4.67 10.49
N THR A 152 -2.18 -4.67 10.43
CA THR A 152 -2.99 -5.73 9.82
C THR A 152 -3.82 -5.15 8.68
N LYS A 153 -4.02 -5.90 7.62
CA LYS A 153 -4.96 -5.52 6.55
C LYS A 153 -6.37 -5.37 7.11
N SER A 154 -7.09 -4.35 6.69
CA SER A 154 -8.46 -4.04 7.12
C SER A 154 -9.45 -4.18 5.97
#